data_dfce65097743dcb558de833dba344d55
#
_entry.id   dfce65097743dcb558de833dba344d55
#
_cell.length_a   1.000
_cell.length_b   1.000
_cell.length_c   1.000
_cell.angle_alpha   90.00
_cell.angle_beta   90.00
_cell.angle_gamma   90.00
#
_symmetry.space_group_name_H-M   'P 1'
#
loop_
_entity.id
_entity.type
_entity.pdbx_description
1 polymer ?
#
loop_
_entity_poly.entity_id
_entity_poly.type
_entity_poly.pdbx_seq_one_letter_code
_entity_poly.pdbx_strand_id
1 'polypeptide(L)'
;VERFDRLWTSDGRLLRLPQEDGCQALGVMPSRKYESDGGPGIAALLALLEASDQPAEDRRLFLKAQLFFWLLGATDGHAKNFSIHLLRGGRFRLAPLYDILSTQPLVDASRITQRQFRMSMAVGKNRHYVINEIEPRHFEQTAHAAGIGKSVVDEVQDELVTALPRAFDALAATLPDDFPGQLFDQIADGVHRRLRRLGTRSEERG
;
A
#
# COMPACT_ATOMS: atom_id res chain seq x y z
N VAL A 1 20.06 -1.20 -4.04
CA VAL A 1 18.83 -1.70 -3.39
C VAL A 1 19.05 -3.15 -2.98
N GLU A 2 18.88 -3.45 -1.70
CA GLU A 2 18.94 -4.82 -1.19
C GLU A 2 17.66 -5.57 -1.60
N ARG A 3 17.84 -6.80 -2.08
CA ARG A 3 16.73 -7.65 -2.50
C ARG A 3 16.24 -8.49 -1.34
N PHE A 4 14.99 -8.31 -0.91
CA PHE A 4 14.37 -9.07 0.17
C PHE A 4 14.12 -10.56 -0.14
N ASP A 5 14.16 -10.96 -1.42
CA ASP A 5 13.98 -12.34 -1.88
C ASP A 5 15.33 -13.09 -2.05
N ARG A 6 16.41 -12.55 -1.49
CA ARG A 6 17.74 -13.16 -1.53
C ARG A 6 18.32 -13.24 -0.12
N LEU A 7 19.01 -14.36 0.13
CA LEU A 7 19.71 -14.63 1.37
C LEU A 7 21.11 -15.14 1.07
N TRP A 8 22.13 -14.44 1.58
CA TRP A 8 23.48 -14.95 1.63
C TRP A 8 23.63 -15.92 2.78
N THR A 9 24.08 -17.15 2.49
CA THR A 9 24.40 -18.15 3.53
C THR A 9 25.79 -17.90 4.09
N SER A 10 26.09 -18.45 5.26
CA SER A 10 27.39 -18.34 5.91
C SER A 10 28.54 -18.97 5.09
N ASP A 11 28.24 -19.92 4.19
CA ASP A 11 29.18 -20.56 3.25
C ASP A 11 29.27 -19.82 1.90
N GLY A 12 28.74 -18.59 1.80
CA GLY A 12 28.88 -17.69 0.64
C GLY A 12 27.96 -18.01 -0.54
N ARG A 13 26.92 -18.83 -0.36
CA ARG A 13 25.92 -19.08 -1.41
C ARG A 13 24.80 -18.06 -1.35
N LEU A 14 24.34 -17.61 -2.51
CA LEU A 14 23.16 -16.77 -2.65
C LEU A 14 21.91 -17.64 -2.90
N LEU A 15 21.02 -17.69 -1.91
CA LEU A 15 19.75 -18.41 -2.02
C LEU A 15 18.66 -17.47 -2.48
N ARG A 16 17.72 -17.99 -3.27
CA ARG A 16 16.45 -17.35 -3.56
C ARG A 16 15.41 -17.81 -2.54
N LEU A 17 14.79 -16.87 -1.85
CA LEU A 17 13.68 -17.17 -0.95
C LEU A 17 12.42 -17.43 -1.79
N PRO A 18 11.67 -18.51 -1.56
CA PRO A 18 10.47 -18.81 -2.28
C PRO A 18 9.38 -17.81 -1.90
N GLN A 19 8.68 -17.31 -2.92
CA GLN A 19 7.57 -16.38 -2.76
C GLN A 19 6.52 -16.56 -3.86
N GLU A 20 5.31 -16.14 -3.55
CA GLU A 20 4.20 -16.04 -4.50
C GLU A 20 3.58 -14.64 -4.42
N ASP A 21 3.22 -14.07 -5.57
CA ASP A 21 2.39 -12.86 -5.58
C ASP A 21 0.93 -13.19 -5.23
N GLY A 22 0.12 -12.16 -4.91
CA GLY A 22 -1.27 -12.34 -4.49
C GLY A 22 -2.16 -13.02 -5.54
N CYS A 23 -1.83 -12.91 -6.84
CA CYS A 23 -2.52 -13.68 -7.87
C CYS A 23 -2.15 -15.16 -7.80
N GLN A 24 -0.87 -15.48 -7.64
CA GLN A 24 -0.41 -16.87 -7.51
C GLN A 24 -0.99 -17.52 -6.25
N ALA A 25 -0.87 -16.86 -5.10
CA ALA A 25 -1.38 -17.36 -3.83
C ALA A 25 -2.90 -17.61 -3.82
N LEU A 26 -3.66 -16.86 -4.63
CA LEU A 26 -5.12 -17.00 -4.77
C LEU A 26 -5.55 -17.80 -6.00
N GLY A 27 -4.61 -18.37 -6.78
CA GLY A 27 -4.91 -19.15 -7.98
C GLY A 27 -5.56 -18.32 -9.09
N VAL A 28 -5.26 -17.02 -9.17
CA VAL A 28 -5.83 -16.11 -10.17
C VAL A 28 -4.84 -15.89 -11.31
N MET A 29 -5.34 -15.95 -12.54
CA MET A 29 -4.52 -15.71 -13.73
C MET A 29 -3.88 -14.31 -13.71
N PRO A 30 -2.60 -14.16 -14.12
CA PRO A 30 -1.91 -12.87 -14.15
C PRO A 30 -2.60 -11.78 -14.99
N SER A 31 -3.34 -12.17 -16.01
CA SER A 31 -4.15 -11.27 -16.85
C SER A 31 -5.32 -10.63 -16.10
N ARG A 32 -5.69 -11.16 -14.94
CA ARG A 32 -6.78 -10.66 -14.08
C ARG A 32 -6.21 -10.06 -12.78
N LYS A 33 -5.06 -9.36 -12.85
CA LYS A 33 -4.40 -8.78 -11.69
C LYS A 33 -5.14 -7.59 -11.06
N TYR A 34 -5.96 -6.89 -11.83
CA TYR A 34 -6.75 -5.74 -11.36
C TYR A 34 -8.11 -6.17 -10.84
N GLU A 35 -8.54 -5.58 -9.74
CA GLU A 35 -9.85 -5.85 -9.16
C GLU A 35 -10.99 -5.45 -10.10
N SER A 36 -10.81 -4.38 -10.90
CA SER A 36 -11.77 -3.96 -11.92
C SER A 36 -12.02 -5.01 -12.99
N ASP A 37 -11.05 -5.90 -13.22
CA ASP A 37 -11.11 -6.96 -14.22
C ASP A 37 -11.48 -8.32 -13.60
N GLY A 38 -12.01 -8.29 -12.37
CA GLY A 38 -12.41 -9.46 -11.60
C GLY A 38 -11.24 -10.15 -10.88
N GLY A 39 -10.13 -9.47 -10.69
CA GLY A 39 -9.01 -9.92 -9.87
C GLY A 39 -9.20 -9.68 -8.37
N PRO A 40 -8.18 -10.06 -7.55
CA PRO A 40 -8.26 -9.90 -6.12
C PRO A 40 -8.26 -8.42 -5.70
N GLY A 41 -9.17 -8.04 -4.80
CA GLY A 41 -9.18 -6.77 -4.11
C GLY A 41 -8.67 -6.90 -2.67
N ILE A 42 -8.80 -5.81 -1.91
CA ILE A 42 -8.30 -5.72 -0.52
C ILE A 42 -8.89 -6.83 0.35
N ALA A 43 -10.19 -7.11 0.23
CA ALA A 43 -10.86 -8.13 1.05
C ALA A 43 -10.28 -9.54 0.81
N ALA A 44 -9.99 -9.90 -0.44
CA ALA A 44 -9.43 -11.20 -0.78
C ALA A 44 -8.00 -11.38 -0.21
N LEU A 45 -7.17 -10.35 -0.28
CA LEU A 45 -5.82 -10.39 0.27
C LEU A 45 -5.84 -10.36 1.80
N LEU A 46 -6.72 -9.61 2.44
CA LEU A 46 -6.89 -9.65 3.89
C LEU A 46 -7.36 -11.02 4.38
N ALA A 47 -8.26 -11.68 3.63
CA ALA A 47 -8.69 -13.06 3.92
C ALA A 47 -7.54 -14.07 3.75
N LEU A 48 -6.72 -13.95 2.70
CA LEU A 48 -5.50 -14.75 2.55
C LEU A 48 -4.59 -14.61 3.78
N LEU A 49 -4.36 -13.38 4.23
CA LEU A 49 -3.44 -13.08 5.33
C LEU A 49 -3.97 -13.53 6.72
N GLU A 50 -5.24 -13.92 6.84
CA GLU A 50 -5.75 -14.57 8.05
C GLU A 50 -5.05 -15.91 8.36
N ALA A 51 -4.55 -16.59 7.33
CA ALA A 51 -3.83 -17.85 7.45
C ALA A 51 -2.30 -17.68 7.55
N SER A 52 -1.79 -16.45 7.62
CA SER A 52 -0.36 -16.20 7.77
C SER A 52 0.16 -16.59 9.16
N ASP A 53 1.48 -16.71 9.30
CA ASP A 53 2.13 -16.98 10.59
C ASP A 53 1.90 -15.87 11.64
N GLN A 54 1.65 -14.66 11.20
CA GLN A 54 1.38 -13.49 12.07
C GLN A 54 0.22 -12.67 11.50
N PRO A 55 -1.01 -13.20 11.59
CA PRO A 55 -2.17 -12.62 10.91
C PRO A 55 -2.43 -11.16 11.28
N ALA A 56 -2.31 -10.83 12.56
CA ALA A 56 -2.56 -9.48 13.05
C ALA A 56 -1.58 -8.46 12.45
N GLU A 57 -0.29 -8.81 12.41
CA GLU A 57 0.76 -7.95 11.87
C GLU A 57 0.65 -7.82 10.35
N ASP A 58 0.52 -8.95 9.63
CA ASP A 58 0.48 -8.97 8.18
C ASP A 58 -0.76 -8.24 7.63
N ARG A 59 -1.92 -8.42 8.26
CA ARG A 59 -3.15 -7.71 7.89
C ARG A 59 -3.06 -6.21 8.20
N ARG A 60 -2.48 -5.85 9.36
CA ARG A 60 -2.23 -4.45 9.71
C ARG A 60 -1.27 -3.79 8.72
N LEU A 61 -0.16 -4.47 8.37
CA LEU A 61 0.81 -3.97 7.40
C LEU A 61 0.18 -3.80 6.02
N PHE A 62 -0.64 -4.76 5.57
CA PHE A 62 -1.33 -4.66 4.29
C PHE A 62 -2.35 -3.52 4.27
N LEU A 63 -3.12 -3.32 5.35
CA LEU A 63 -4.03 -2.17 5.48
C LEU A 63 -3.27 -0.84 5.45
N LYS A 64 -2.15 -0.76 6.19
CA LYS A 64 -1.25 0.41 6.18
C LYS A 64 -0.72 0.69 4.78
N ALA A 65 -0.34 -0.35 4.04
CA ALA A 65 0.09 -0.22 2.65
C ALA A 65 -1.00 0.39 1.77
N GLN A 66 -2.27 -0.05 1.89
CA GLN A 66 -3.38 0.51 1.10
C GLN A 66 -3.61 2.01 1.41
N LEU A 67 -3.55 2.40 2.68
CA LEU A 67 -3.59 3.82 3.08
C LEU A 67 -2.40 4.60 2.51
N PHE A 68 -1.20 4.02 2.58
CA PHE A 68 0.00 4.62 2.02
C PHE A 68 -0.07 4.78 0.50
N PHE A 69 -0.57 3.78 -0.24
CA PHE A 69 -0.81 3.90 -1.69
C PHE A 69 -1.76 5.05 -2.01
N TRP A 70 -2.86 5.19 -1.25
CA TRP A 70 -3.76 6.32 -1.41
C TRP A 70 -3.06 7.65 -1.12
N LEU A 71 -2.34 7.78 0.00
CA LEU A 71 -1.63 8.99 0.38
C LEU A 71 -0.57 9.37 -0.66
N LEU A 72 0.18 8.42 -1.18
CA LEU A 72 1.21 8.65 -2.18
C LEU A 72 0.64 8.92 -3.58
N GLY A 73 -0.61 8.56 -3.84
CA GLY A 73 -1.17 8.58 -5.18
C GLY A 73 -0.59 7.49 -6.07
N ALA A 74 -0.33 6.31 -5.49
CA ALA A 74 0.16 5.14 -6.19
C ALA A 74 -1.01 4.37 -6.81
N THR A 75 -1.08 4.33 -8.14
CA THR A 75 -2.23 3.78 -8.87
C THR A 75 -2.08 2.32 -9.27
N ASP A 76 -0.87 1.75 -9.24
CA ASP A 76 -0.60 0.39 -9.73
C ASP A 76 -0.47 -0.67 -8.62
N GLY A 77 -1.07 -0.43 -7.45
CA GLY A 77 -1.08 -1.36 -6.30
C GLY A 77 -2.05 -2.53 -6.49
N HIS A 78 -1.86 -3.34 -7.53
CA HIS A 78 -2.69 -4.51 -7.81
C HIS A 78 -2.18 -5.79 -7.09
N ALA A 79 -2.92 -6.90 -7.18
CA ALA A 79 -2.62 -8.14 -6.44
C ALA A 79 -1.20 -8.70 -6.66
N LYS A 80 -0.58 -8.46 -7.83
CA LYS A 80 0.80 -8.90 -8.11
C LYS A 80 1.88 -8.04 -7.45
N ASN A 81 1.55 -6.88 -6.90
CA ASN A 81 2.46 -6.00 -6.17
C ASN A 81 2.49 -6.31 -4.66
N PHE A 82 1.80 -7.38 -4.25
CA PHE A 82 1.85 -7.92 -2.90
C PHE A 82 2.23 -9.39 -2.99
N SER A 83 3.28 -9.78 -2.26
CA SER A 83 3.76 -11.17 -2.24
C SER A 83 3.73 -11.74 -0.83
N ILE A 84 3.71 -13.05 -0.75
CA ILE A 84 3.94 -13.80 0.47
C ILE A 84 5.25 -14.58 0.37
N HIS A 85 6.05 -14.57 1.42
CA HIS A 85 7.17 -15.48 1.60
C HIS A 85 6.66 -16.83 2.03
N LEU A 86 7.03 -17.88 1.30
CA LEU A 86 6.71 -19.26 1.63
C LEU A 86 7.74 -19.80 2.63
N LEU A 87 7.24 -20.30 3.75
CA LEU A 87 8.03 -20.87 4.83
C LEU A 87 7.87 -22.39 4.89
N ARG A 88 8.70 -23.06 5.68
CA ARG A 88 8.62 -24.52 5.86
C ARG A 88 7.27 -24.90 6.50
N GLY A 89 6.72 -26.06 6.07
CA GLY A 89 5.48 -26.59 6.63
C GLY A 89 4.21 -25.91 6.14
N GLY A 90 4.23 -25.27 4.99
CA GLY A 90 3.07 -24.59 4.40
C GLY A 90 2.73 -23.25 5.07
N ARG A 91 3.60 -22.75 5.94
CA ARG A 91 3.47 -21.43 6.56
C ARG A 91 3.87 -20.32 5.60
N PHE A 92 3.42 -19.10 5.85
CA PHE A 92 3.81 -17.94 5.06
C PHE A 92 3.68 -16.63 5.86
N ARG A 93 4.29 -15.58 5.35
CA ARG A 93 4.21 -14.20 5.85
C ARG A 93 4.08 -13.23 4.68
N LEU A 94 3.47 -12.09 4.91
CA LEU A 94 3.51 -10.99 3.93
C LEU A 94 4.96 -10.60 3.67
N ALA A 95 5.35 -10.50 2.40
CA ALA A 95 6.68 -10.02 2.00
C ALA A 95 6.79 -8.50 2.19
N PRO A 96 8.01 -7.95 2.31
CA PRO A 96 8.22 -6.50 2.25
C PRO A 96 7.56 -5.89 1.02
N LEU A 97 7.10 -4.64 1.15
CA LEU A 97 6.45 -3.92 0.05
C LEU A 97 7.46 -3.55 -1.04
N TYR A 98 7.03 -3.60 -2.28
CA TYR A 98 7.83 -3.27 -3.47
C TYR A 98 6.95 -2.62 -4.54
N ASP A 99 7.60 -2.05 -5.56
CA ASP A 99 6.94 -1.48 -6.74
C ASP A 99 5.90 -0.40 -6.40
N ILE A 100 6.30 0.54 -5.53
CA ILE A 100 5.44 1.64 -5.10
C ILE A 100 5.87 2.92 -5.81
N LEU A 101 5.07 3.38 -6.76
CA LEU A 101 5.33 4.57 -7.56
C LEU A 101 4.16 5.54 -7.49
N SER A 102 4.46 6.82 -7.22
CA SER A 102 3.46 7.88 -7.30
C SER A 102 3.16 8.27 -8.74
N THR A 103 1.88 8.38 -9.07
CA THR A 103 1.44 8.95 -10.36
C THR A 103 0.97 10.42 -10.22
N GLN A 104 1.16 11.02 -9.05
CA GLN A 104 0.82 12.43 -8.82
C GLN A 104 1.42 13.38 -9.87
N PRO A 105 2.72 13.25 -10.25
CA PRO A 105 3.30 14.13 -11.27
C PRO A 105 2.63 14.04 -12.63
N LEU A 106 2.09 12.86 -12.99
CA LEU A 106 1.37 12.71 -14.27
C LEU A 106 0.00 13.41 -14.23
N VAL A 107 -0.65 13.42 -13.07
CA VAL A 107 -1.91 14.17 -12.85
C VAL A 107 -1.66 15.68 -12.94
N ASP A 108 -0.63 16.16 -12.23
CA ASP A 108 -0.29 17.58 -12.17
C ASP A 108 0.14 18.11 -13.56
N ALA A 109 0.80 17.27 -14.36
CA ALA A 109 1.14 17.56 -15.75
C ALA A 109 -0.03 17.33 -16.73
N SER A 110 -1.25 17.03 -16.25
CA SER A 110 -2.44 16.74 -17.07
C SER A 110 -2.24 15.61 -18.10
N ARG A 111 -1.28 14.70 -17.83
CA ARG A 111 -1.02 13.53 -18.69
C ARG A 111 -2.00 12.38 -18.44
N ILE A 112 -2.60 12.34 -17.27
CA ILE A 112 -3.73 11.47 -16.93
C ILE A 112 -4.86 12.30 -16.34
N THR A 113 -6.09 11.88 -16.59
CA THR A 113 -7.29 12.55 -16.07
C THR A 113 -7.52 12.20 -14.60
N GLN A 114 -8.34 13.00 -13.90
CA GLN A 114 -8.74 12.71 -12.53
C GLN A 114 -9.44 11.33 -12.40
N ARG A 115 -10.18 10.89 -13.42
CA ARG A 115 -10.83 9.56 -13.43
C ARG A 115 -9.83 8.42 -13.58
N GLN A 116 -8.68 8.65 -14.23
CA GLN A 116 -7.58 7.68 -14.37
C GLN A 116 -6.70 7.66 -13.11
N PHE A 117 -6.73 8.72 -12.29
CA PHE A 117 -6.03 8.77 -11.01
C PHE A 117 -6.79 7.96 -9.97
N ARG A 118 -6.63 6.65 -10.02
CA ARG A 118 -7.41 5.67 -9.25
C ARG A 118 -6.54 4.57 -8.68
N MET A 119 -6.90 4.09 -7.51
CA MET A 119 -6.29 2.89 -6.94
C MET A 119 -6.65 1.65 -7.77
N SER A 120 -5.78 0.64 -7.75
CA SER A 120 -6.05 -0.68 -8.39
C SER A 120 -7.05 -1.51 -7.60
N MET A 121 -7.20 -1.27 -6.30
CA MET A 121 -8.14 -1.94 -5.40
C MET A 121 -9.12 -0.94 -4.81
N ALA A 122 -10.38 -1.31 -4.74
CA ALA A 122 -11.45 -0.47 -4.21
C ALA A 122 -11.43 -0.40 -2.69
N VAL A 123 -11.85 0.73 -2.15
CA VAL A 123 -12.10 0.92 -0.71
C VAL A 123 -13.55 1.32 -0.45
N GLY A 124 -14.05 0.97 0.73
CA GLY A 124 -15.39 1.31 1.18
C GLY A 124 -16.50 0.43 0.59
N LYS A 125 -17.68 0.54 1.18
CA LYS A 125 -18.86 -0.26 0.80
C LYS A 125 -19.28 -0.07 -0.66
N ASN A 126 -19.09 1.15 -1.19
CA ASN A 126 -19.46 1.52 -2.55
C ASN A 126 -18.32 1.40 -3.56
N ARG A 127 -17.21 0.72 -3.20
CA ARG A 127 -16.08 0.42 -4.08
C ARG A 127 -15.48 1.68 -4.73
N HIS A 128 -14.96 2.60 -3.92
CA HIS A 128 -14.31 3.81 -4.39
C HIS A 128 -12.89 3.49 -4.88
N TYR A 129 -12.57 3.93 -6.09
CA TYR A 129 -11.25 3.78 -6.71
C TYR A 129 -10.56 5.13 -6.92
N VAL A 130 -11.30 6.16 -7.34
CA VAL A 130 -10.74 7.47 -7.71
C VAL A 130 -10.13 8.12 -6.47
N ILE A 131 -8.81 8.39 -6.50
CA ILE A 131 -8.03 8.81 -5.33
C ILE A 131 -8.63 10.05 -4.66
N ASN A 132 -9.09 11.02 -5.45
CA ASN A 132 -9.66 12.26 -4.92
C ASN A 132 -11.08 12.11 -4.33
N GLU A 133 -11.77 11.00 -4.62
CA GLU A 133 -13.10 10.67 -4.07
C GLU A 133 -13.01 9.78 -2.82
N ILE A 134 -11.82 9.21 -2.55
CA ILE A 134 -11.60 8.36 -1.38
C ILE A 134 -11.50 9.21 -0.13
N GLU A 135 -12.24 8.81 0.90
CA GLU A 135 -12.24 9.39 2.23
C GLU A 135 -11.70 8.40 3.27
N PRO A 136 -11.14 8.85 4.41
CA PRO A 136 -10.65 7.97 5.48
C PRO A 136 -11.68 6.94 5.94
N ARG A 137 -12.96 7.32 6.02
CA ARG A 137 -14.07 6.40 6.37
C ARG A 137 -14.19 5.20 5.45
N HIS A 138 -13.73 5.29 4.19
CA HIS A 138 -13.80 4.16 3.25
C HIS A 138 -12.81 3.06 3.64
N PHE A 139 -11.64 3.42 4.19
CA PHE A 139 -10.71 2.45 4.76
C PHE A 139 -11.25 1.82 6.05
N GLU A 140 -11.93 2.59 6.90
CA GLU A 140 -12.63 2.06 8.09
C GLU A 140 -13.69 1.02 7.70
N GLN A 141 -14.50 1.34 6.67
CA GLN A 141 -15.51 0.41 6.15
C GLN A 141 -14.89 -0.87 5.60
N THR A 142 -13.77 -0.74 4.85
CA THR A 142 -13.05 -1.89 4.29
C THR A 142 -12.46 -2.76 5.40
N ALA A 143 -11.81 -2.16 6.37
CA ALA A 143 -11.21 -2.84 7.52
C ALA A 143 -12.28 -3.56 8.36
N HIS A 144 -13.38 -2.88 8.67
CA HIS A 144 -14.51 -3.46 9.41
C HIS A 144 -15.12 -4.66 8.67
N ALA A 145 -15.31 -4.57 7.35
CA ALA A 145 -15.83 -5.67 6.54
C ALA A 145 -14.89 -6.90 6.53
N ALA A 146 -13.59 -6.66 6.73
CA ALA A 146 -12.58 -7.71 6.88
C ALA A 146 -12.35 -8.12 8.35
N GLY A 147 -13.18 -7.69 9.31
CA GLY A 147 -13.03 -8.05 10.72
C GLY A 147 -11.85 -7.37 11.43
N ILE A 148 -11.29 -6.29 10.88
CA ILE A 148 -10.26 -5.48 11.54
C ILE A 148 -10.94 -4.41 12.40
N GLY A 149 -10.59 -4.39 13.69
CA GLY A 149 -11.14 -3.44 14.66
C GLY A 149 -10.78 -1.99 14.33
N LYS A 150 -11.66 -1.07 14.70
CA LYS A 150 -11.48 0.37 14.47
C LYS A 150 -10.18 0.91 15.11
N SER A 151 -9.78 0.42 16.28
CA SER A 151 -8.54 0.81 16.96
C SER A 151 -7.31 0.60 16.08
N VAL A 152 -7.24 -0.53 15.36
CA VAL A 152 -6.13 -0.83 14.44
C VAL A 152 -6.09 0.16 13.28
N VAL A 153 -7.26 0.58 12.77
CA VAL A 153 -7.34 1.58 11.70
C VAL A 153 -6.88 2.94 12.21
N ASP A 154 -7.36 3.35 13.39
CA ASP A 154 -6.98 4.61 14.03
C ASP A 154 -5.45 4.65 14.27
N GLU A 155 -4.86 3.59 14.85
CA GLU A 155 -3.42 3.49 15.06
C GLU A 155 -2.61 3.60 13.76
N VAL A 156 -3.06 2.94 12.69
CA VAL A 156 -2.39 3.01 11.38
C VAL A 156 -2.48 4.42 10.79
N GLN A 157 -3.63 5.09 10.93
CA GLN A 157 -3.80 6.47 10.47
C GLN A 157 -2.90 7.44 11.25
N ASP A 158 -2.88 7.35 12.58
CA ASP A 158 -2.05 8.19 13.46
C ASP A 158 -0.55 7.98 13.19
N GLU A 159 -0.13 6.74 12.97
CA GLU A 159 1.24 6.41 12.58
C GLU A 159 1.62 7.09 11.26
N LEU A 160 0.77 7.02 10.23
CA LEU A 160 1.05 7.64 8.94
C LEU A 160 1.04 9.17 9.01
N VAL A 161 0.11 9.76 9.76
CA VAL A 161 0.05 11.23 9.98
C VAL A 161 1.32 11.72 10.67
N THR A 162 1.85 10.96 11.63
CA THR A 162 3.05 11.32 12.39
C THR A 162 4.34 11.06 11.61
N ALA A 163 4.43 9.92 10.93
CA ALA A 163 5.68 9.45 10.33
C ALA A 163 5.96 10.08 8.97
N LEU A 164 4.93 10.28 8.11
CA LEU A 164 5.16 10.70 6.73
C LEU A 164 5.78 12.11 6.61
N PRO A 165 5.34 13.14 7.33
CA PRO A 165 5.99 14.46 7.25
C PRO A 165 7.48 14.36 7.56
N ARG A 166 7.84 13.70 8.65
CA ARG A 166 9.24 13.51 9.06
C ARG A 166 10.05 12.71 8.04
N ALA A 167 9.43 11.69 7.42
CA ALA A 167 10.08 10.89 6.39
C ALA A 167 10.34 11.71 5.13
N PHE A 168 9.42 12.58 4.72
CA PHE A 168 9.63 13.49 3.58
C PHE A 168 10.70 14.55 3.89
N ASP A 169 10.72 15.13 5.09
CA ASP A 169 11.78 16.07 5.51
C ASP A 169 13.16 15.40 5.49
N ALA A 170 13.27 14.19 6.04
CA ALA A 170 14.51 13.43 6.04
C ALA A 170 14.95 13.04 4.61
N LEU A 171 14.00 12.66 3.76
CA LEU A 171 14.27 12.32 2.36
C LEU A 171 14.76 13.56 1.59
N ALA A 172 14.12 14.71 1.76
CA ALA A 172 14.54 15.97 1.13
C ALA A 172 16.00 16.32 1.44
N ALA A 173 16.43 16.06 2.68
CA ALA A 173 17.81 16.32 3.12
C ALA A 173 18.84 15.34 2.54
N THR A 174 18.41 14.24 1.91
CA THR A 174 19.30 13.18 1.38
C THR A 174 19.23 13.01 -0.14
N LEU A 175 18.40 13.80 -0.79
CA LEU A 175 18.30 13.76 -2.26
C LEU A 175 19.61 14.25 -2.88
N PRO A 176 20.08 13.66 -3.99
CA PRO A 176 21.20 14.17 -4.76
C PRO A 176 20.92 15.59 -5.29
N ASP A 177 21.96 16.41 -5.43
CA ASP A 177 21.85 17.81 -5.89
C ASP A 177 21.21 17.91 -7.30
N ASP A 178 21.38 16.89 -8.12
CA ASP A 178 20.81 16.79 -9.48
C ASP A 178 19.41 16.15 -9.52
N PHE A 179 18.83 15.80 -8.37
CA PHE A 179 17.48 15.24 -8.33
C PHE A 179 16.45 16.31 -8.76
N PRO A 180 15.46 15.96 -9.62
CA PRO A 180 14.46 16.91 -10.05
C PRO A 180 13.56 17.37 -8.89
N GLY A 181 13.87 18.53 -8.27
CA GLY A 181 13.14 19.06 -7.10
C GLY A 181 11.64 19.15 -7.33
N GLN A 182 11.22 19.61 -8.54
CA GLN A 182 9.80 19.68 -8.89
C GLN A 182 9.08 18.32 -8.78
N LEU A 183 9.76 17.21 -9.09
CA LEU A 183 9.19 15.87 -8.96
C LEU A 183 8.92 15.53 -7.49
N PHE A 184 9.89 15.85 -6.62
CA PHE A 184 9.74 15.66 -5.18
C PHE A 184 8.58 16.50 -4.62
N ASP A 185 8.54 17.78 -4.97
CA ASP A 185 7.53 18.73 -4.49
C ASP A 185 6.11 18.28 -4.89
N GLN A 186 5.90 17.88 -6.13
CA GLN A 186 4.60 17.38 -6.61
C GLN A 186 4.12 16.17 -5.79
N ILE A 187 5.02 15.23 -5.50
CA ILE A 187 4.68 14.05 -4.69
C ILE A 187 4.38 14.45 -3.26
N ALA A 188 5.26 15.26 -2.63
CA ALA A 188 5.12 15.72 -1.26
C ALA A 188 3.82 16.51 -1.05
N ASP A 189 3.51 17.45 -1.95
CA ASP A 189 2.28 18.23 -1.91
C ASP A 189 1.03 17.34 -2.03
N GLY A 190 1.08 16.35 -2.91
CA GLY A 190 0.03 15.36 -3.04
C GLY A 190 -0.22 14.60 -1.75
N VAL A 191 0.84 14.13 -1.10
CA VAL A 191 0.78 13.44 0.20
C VAL A 191 0.24 14.38 1.29
N HIS A 192 0.76 15.59 1.41
CA HIS A 192 0.32 16.55 2.42
C HIS A 192 -1.17 16.93 2.26
N ARG A 193 -1.66 17.09 1.03
CA ARG A 193 -3.10 17.34 0.79
C ARG A 193 -3.97 16.20 1.32
N ARG A 194 -3.57 14.94 1.12
CA ARG A 194 -4.32 13.77 1.58
C ARG A 194 -4.14 13.48 3.07
N LEU A 195 -2.96 13.77 3.63
CA LEU A 195 -2.73 13.70 5.08
C LEU A 195 -3.64 14.64 5.87
N ARG A 196 -3.88 15.87 5.37
CA ARG A 196 -4.84 16.78 6.02
C ARG A 196 -6.24 16.17 6.13
N ARG A 197 -6.66 15.37 5.16
CA ARG A 197 -7.96 14.67 5.21
C ARG A 197 -8.01 13.56 6.27
N LEU A 198 -6.85 13.00 6.66
CA LEU A 198 -6.76 12.10 7.82
C LEU A 198 -6.80 12.88 9.14
N GLY A 199 -6.05 13.99 9.24
CA GLY A 199 -5.85 14.75 10.48
C GLY A 199 -7.08 15.52 10.97
N THR A 200 -7.93 16.03 10.07
CA THR A 200 -9.16 16.75 10.45
C THR A 200 -10.12 15.94 11.32
N ARG A 201 -10.01 14.62 11.33
CA ARG A 201 -10.83 13.73 12.17
C ARG A 201 -10.27 13.53 13.58
N SER A 202 -8.97 13.69 13.79
CA SER A 202 -8.37 13.59 15.13
C SER A 202 -8.81 14.75 16.02
N GLU A 203 -9.03 15.93 15.42
CA GLU A 203 -9.49 17.14 16.14
C GLU A 203 -11.00 17.11 16.48
N GLU A 204 -11.82 16.40 15.71
CA GLU A 204 -13.26 16.22 15.98
C GLU A 204 -13.57 15.18 17.08
N ARG A 205 -12.55 14.45 17.57
CA ARG A 205 -12.66 13.36 18.55
C ARG A 205 -12.13 13.74 19.96
N GLY A 206 -11.56 14.91 20.13
CA GLY A 206 -11.08 15.46 21.42
C GLY A 206 -12.10 16.42 22.00
#